data_46e102f32827edf47b48f2ecd3adac6b
#
_entry.id   46e102f32827edf47b48f2ecd3adac6b
#
_cell.length_a   1.000
_cell.length_b   1.000
_cell.length_c   1.000
_cell.angle_alpha   90.00
_cell.angle_beta   90.00
_cell.angle_gamma   90.00
#
_symmetry.space_group_name_H-M   'P 1'
#
loop_
_entity.id
_entity.type
_entity.pdbx_description
1 polymer ?
#
loop_
_entity_poly.entity_id
_entity_poly.type
_entity_poly.pdbx_seq_one_letter_code
_entity_poly.pdbx_strand_id
1 'polypeptide(L)'
;MKNPRWSVIDVKAQKDYTLVIKFFSGETKIYDARPLLQKEIYSSLNNLAFFLSARACCGTVVWDDDVDIAPEHLYECSQPYSSFAS
;
A
#
# COMPACT_ATOMS: atom_id res chain seq x y z
N MET A 1 15.50 2.21 18.29
CA MET A 1 14.54 3.18 17.76
C MET A 1 13.22 2.49 17.45
N LYS A 2 12.13 3.12 17.78
CA LYS A 2 10.82 2.53 17.60
C LYS A 2 10.25 2.83 16.22
N ASN A 3 9.61 1.83 15.64
CA ASN A 3 8.87 2.05 14.40
C ASN A 3 7.55 2.75 14.71
N PRO A 4 7.15 3.73 13.88
CA PRO A 4 5.83 4.31 14.03
C PRO A 4 4.76 3.23 13.79
N ARG A 5 3.61 3.43 14.41
CA ARG A 5 2.52 2.47 14.25
C ARG A 5 2.04 2.34 12.80
N TRP A 6 2.30 3.36 11.98
CA TRP A 6 1.92 3.32 10.57
C TRP A 6 2.99 2.72 9.67
N SER A 7 4.05 2.20 10.23
CA SER A 7 5.03 1.49 9.41
C SER A 7 4.40 0.26 8.79
N VAL A 8 4.69 0.04 7.52
CA VAL A 8 4.17 -1.10 6.79
C VAL A 8 5.09 -2.29 7.02
N ILE A 9 4.52 -3.40 7.46
CA ILE A 9 5.31 -4.62 7.65
C ILE A 9 5.01 -5.68 6.60
N ASP A 10 3.88 -5.56 5.91
CA ASP A 10 3.54 -6.49 4.84
C ASP A 10 2.53 -5.84 3.93
N VAL A 11 2.50 -6.26 2.67
CA VAL A 11 1.55 -5.73 1.70
C VAL A 11 1.26 -6.79 0.66
N LYS A 12 0.01 -6.80 0.20
CA LYS A 12 -0.41 -7.66 -0.89
C LYS A 12 -1.22 -6.83 -1.88
N ALA A 13 -0.71 -6.73 -3.11
CA ALA A 13 -1.42 -6.03 -4.17
C ALA A 13 -2.44 -6.98 -4.80
N GLN A 14 -3.59 -6.43 -5.18
CA GLN A 14 -4.67 -7.20 -5.75
C GLN A 14 -5.00 -6.70 -7.15
N LYS A 15 -5.68 -7.55 -7.92
CA LYS A 15 -5.94 -7.26 -9.34
C LYS A 15 -6.87 -6.07 -9.55
N ASP A 16 -7.62 -5.68 -8.53
CA ASP A 16 -8.51 -4.52 -8.62
C ASP A 16 -7.83 -3.22 -8.21
N TYR A 17 -6.50 -3.23 -8.16
CA TYR A 17 -5.70 -2.05 -7.81
C TYR A 17 -5.92 -1.63 -6.37
N THR A 18 -6.14 -2.58 -5.48
CA THR A 18 -6.14 -2.31 -4.05
C THR A 18 -4.93 -2.97 -3.40
N LEU A 19 -4.53 -2.42 -2.25
CA LEU A 19 -3.43 -2.96 -1.47
C LEU A 19 -3.96 -3.37 -0.11
N VAL A 20 -3.73 -4.62 0.25
CA VAL A 20 -4.02 -5.08 1.62
C VAL A 20 -2.72 -4.90 2.39
N ILE A 21 -2.75 -4.05 3.39
CA ILE A 21 -1.54 -3.60 4.07
C ILE A 21 -1.62 -3.96 5.54
N LYS A 22 -0.55 -4.57 6.03
CA LYS A 22 -0.43 -4.84 7.46
C LYS A 22 0.56 -3.85 8.06
N PHE A 23 0.13 -3.17 9.10
CA PHE A 23 0.92 -2.15 9.76
C PHE A 23 1.56 -2.68 11.02
N PHE A 24 2.60 -2.00 11.47
CA PHE A 24 3.32 -2.38 12.68
C PHE A 24 2.41 -2.41 13.91
N SER A 25 1.37 -1.60 13.91
CA SER A 25 0.39 -1.58 15.00
C SER A 25 -0.41 -2.88 15.10
N GLY A 26 -0.31 -3.76 14.12
CA GLY A 26 -1.13 -4.97 14.04
C GLY A 26 -2.38 -4.81 13.23
N GLU A 27 -2.69 -3.61 12.79
CA GLU A 27 -3.87 -3.35 11.98
C GLU A 27 -3.65 -3.81 10.55
N THR A 28 -4.69 -4.38 9.95
CA THR A 28 -4.69 -4.69 8.53
C THR A 28 -5.72 -3.79 7.87
N LYS A 29 -5.30 -3.08 6.83
CA LYS A 29 -6.16 -2.13 6.15
C LYS A 29 -6.10 -2.37 4.65
N ILE A 30 -7.11 -1.88 3.95
CA ILE A 30 -7.14 -1.95 2.49
C ILE A 30 -7.09 -0.54 1.92
N TYR A 31 -6.22 -0.34 0.95
CA TYR A 31 -6.02 0.96 0.33
C TYR A 31 -6.39 0.88 -1.13
N ASP A 32 -7.25 1.80 -1.58
CA ASP A 32 -7.64 1.89 -2.99
C ASP A 32 -6.60 2.72 -3.72
N ALA A 33 -5.81 2.08 -4.56
CA ALA A 33 -4.74 2.76 -5.27
C ALA A 33 -5.19 3.35 -6.61
N ARG A 34 -6.45 3.16 -7.00
CA ARG A 34 -6.92 3.67 -8.29
C ARG A 34 -6.73 5.17 -8.46
N PRO A 35 -6.95 6.01 -7.44
CA PRO A 35 -6.69 7.44 -7.61
C PRO A 35 -5.24 7.76 -7.94
N LEU A 36 -4.29 6.92 -7.52
CA LEU A 36 -2.89 7.15 -7.83
C LEU A 36 -2.60 7.02 -9.31
N LEU A 37 -3.38 6.20 -10.00
CA LEU A 37 -3.13 5.93 -11.42
C LEU A 37 -3.29 7.17 -12.29
N GLN A 38 -3.97 8.18 -11.77
CA GLN A 38 -4.17 9.43 -12.49
C GLN A 38 -3.01 10.39 -12.33
N LYS A 39 -2.10 10.09 -11.40
CA LYS A 39 -0.94 10.94 -11.17
C LYS A 39 0.21 10.49 -12.05
N GLU A 40 0.90 11.46 -12.62
CA GLU A 40 1.97 11.16 -13.57
C GLU A 40 3.08 10.35 -12.94
N ILE A 41 3.44 10.66 -11.69
CA ILE A 41 4.53 9.96 -11.04
C ILE A 41 4.20 8.49 -10.74
N TYR A 42 2.93 8.14 -10.80
CA TYR A 42 2.50 6.76 -10.57
C TYR A 42 1.97 6.09 -11.84
N SER A 43 2.25 6.68 -13.00
CA SER A 43 1.69 6.16 -14.24
C SER A 43 2.12 4.73 -14.54
N SER A 44 3.31 4.32 -14.08
CA SER A 44 3.76 2.95 -14.29
C SER A 44 2.86 1.92 -13.61
N LEU A 45 2.12 2.33 -12.59
CA LEU A 45 1.21 1.41 -11.90
C LEU A 45 0.02 1.01 -12.74
N ASN A 46 -0.23 1.71 -13.86
CA ASN A 46 -1.28 1.28 -14.78
C ASN A 46 -0.99 -0.09 -15.39
N ASN A 47 0.26 -0.50 -15.38
CA ASN A 47 0.61 -1.86 -15.76
C ASN A 47 0.30 -2.77 -14.57
N LEU A 48 -0.69 -3.64 -14.70
CA LEU A 48 -1.13 -4.46 -13.59
C LEU A 48 -0.01 -5.38 -13.08
N ALA A 49 0.79 -5.93 -13.97
CA ALA A 49 1.89 -6.80 -13.55
C ALA A 49 2.88 -6.04 -12.67
N PHE A 50 3.16 -4.79 -13.03
CA PHE A 50 4.02 -3.96 -12.22
C PHE A 50 3.38 -3.65 -10.86
N PHE A 51 2.09 -3.31 -10.88
CA PHE A 51 1.37 -3.02 -9.64
C PHE A 51 1.41 -4.21 -8.68
N LEU A 52 1.25 -5.41 -9.22
CA LEU A 52 1.22 -6.61 -8.39
C LEU A 52 2.58 -6.95 -7.78
N SER A 53 3.63 -6.29 -8.22
CA SER A 53 4.97 -6.50 -7.66
C SER A 53 5.22 -5.71 -6.38
N ALA A 54 4.22 -5.02 -5.86
CA ALA A 54 4.35 -4.23 -4.65
C ALA A 54 4.91 -5.06 -3.50
N ARG A 55 5.78 -4.44 -2.72
CA ARG A 55 6.35 -5.12 -1.56
C ARG A 55 6.55 -4.12 -0.44
N ALA A 56 6.66 -4.64 0.78
CA ALA A 56 6.95 -3.82 1.94
C ALA A 56 8.47 -3.70 2.10
N CYS A 57 8.93 -2.48 2.19
CA CYS A 57 10.36 -2.22 2.36
C CYS A 57 10.54 -0.92 3.11
N CYS A 58 11.40 -0.95 4.11
CA CYS A 58 11.76 0.26 4.84
C CYS A 58 10.56 0.96 5.48
N GLY A 59 9.57 0.17 5.86
CA GLY A 59 8.40 0.69 6.55
C GLY A 59 7.33 1.26 5.64
N THR A 60 7.44 1.07 4.33
CA THR A 60 6.44 1.56 3.40
C THR A 60 6.25 0.57 2.26
N VAL A 61 5.37 0.92 1.34
CA VAL A 61 5.11 0.11 0.14
C VAL A 61 5.95 0.66 -1.00
N VAL A 62 6.70 -0.22 -1.65
CA VAL A 62 7.51 0.17 -2.82
C VAL A 62 7.21 -0.80 -3.95
N TRP A 63 7.33 -0.29 -5.18
CA TRP A 63 7.18 -1.12 -6.39
C TRP A 63 8.51 -1.32 -7.08
N ASP A 64 9.30 -0.28 -7.10
CA ASP A 64 10.61 -0.30 -7.71
C ASP A 64 11.41 0.78 -7.03
N ASP A 65 12.66 0.93 -7.38
CA ASP A 65 13.53 1.90 -6.72
C ASP A 65 12.98 3.32 -6.83
N ASP A 66 12.25 3.60 -7.90
CA ASP A 66 11.77 4.96 -8.17
C ASP A 66 10.33 5.20 -7.74
N VAL A 67 9.61 4.17 -7.30
CA VAL A 67 8.19 4.34 -7.00
C VAL A 67 7.92 3.85 -5.58
N ASP A 68 7.58 4.77 -4.72
CA ASP A 68 7.20 4.45 -3.36
C ASP A 68 6.09 5.40 -2.92
N ILE A 69 5.53 5.15 -1.75
CA ILE A 69 4.43 5.96 -1.25
C ILE A 69 4.63 6.11 0.26
N ALA A 70 4.30 7.28 0.78
CA ALA A 70 4.51 7.57 2.19
C ALA A 70 3.61 6.69 3.06
N PRO A 71 4.15 6.03 4.09
CA PRO A 71 3.34 5.15 4.92
C PRO A 71 2.26 5.88 5.69
N GLU A 72 2.49 7.13 6.08
CA GLU A 72 1.46 7.90 6.76
C GLU A 72 0.24 8.08 5.86
N HIS A 73 0.48 8.34 4.58
CA HIS A 73 -0.61 8.49 3.63
C HIS A 73 -1.41 7.19 3.52
N LEU A 74 -0.71 6.07 3.46
CA LEU A 74 -1.38 4.78 3.38
C LEU A 74 -2.22 4.52 4.63
N TYR A 75 -1.66 4.84 5.79
CA TYR A 75 -2.36 4.60 7.04
C TYR A 75 -3.63 5.44 7.15
N GLU A 76 -3.54 6.70 6.75
CA GLU A 76 -4.66 7.63 6.90
C GLU A 76 -5.75 7.41 5.87
N CYS A 77 -5.37 7.00 4.65
CA CYS A 77 -6.32 6.90 3.56
C CYS A 77 -6.88 5.50 3.34
N SER A 78 -6.35 4.51 4.05
CA SER A 78 -6.85 3.14 3.91
C SER A 78 -8.03 2.90 4.85
N GLN A 79 -8.80 1.85 4.55
CA GLN A 79 -9.97 1.46 5.33
C GLN A 79 -9.68 0.21 6.13
N PRO A 80 -10.31 0.02 7.28
CA PRO A 80 -10.12 -1.22 8.04
C PRO A 80 -10.54 -2.42 7.22
N TYR A 81 -9.65 -3.38 7.10
CA TYR A 81 -9.91 -4.54 6.27
C TYR A 81 -10.87 -5.53 6.95
N SER A 82 -10.88 -5.54 8.26
CA SER A 82 -11.70 -6.50 9.01
C SER A 82 -13.18 -6.39 8.71
N SER A 83 -13.61 -5.25 8.18
CA SER A 83 -15.02 -5.07 7.85
C SER A 83 -15.48 -6.02 6.74
N PHE A 84 -14.55 -6.64 6.06
CA PHE A 84 -14.88 -7.57 4.98
C PHE A 84 -14.95 -9.01 5.45
N ALA A 85 -14.81 -9.24 6.73
CA ALA A 85 -14.84 -10.59 7.25
C ALA A 85 -16.19 -11.26 7.08
N SER A 86 -17.20 -10.50 6.83
CA SER A 86 -18.54 -11.05 6.65
C SER A 86 -18.72 -11.66 5.26
#